data_9e247a23e03c70072e1fc9479947d1da
#
_entry.id   9e247a23e03c70072e1fc9479947d1da
#
_cell.length_a   1.000
_cell.length_b   1.000
_cell.length_c   1.000
_cell.angle_alpha   90.00
_cell.angle_beta   90.00
_cell.angle_gamma   90.00
#
_symmetry.space_group_name_H-M   'P 1'
#
loop_
_entity.id
_entity.type
_entity.pdbx_description
1 polymer ?
#
loop_
_entity_poly.entity_id
_entity_poly.type
_entity_poly.pdbx_seq_one_letter_code
_entity_poly.pdbx_strand_id
1 'polypeptide(L)'
;MRIEEEIKLDYSDVLFRPKRSTLSSRKDVDLNRTYKFRYSNNEWTGIPIMAANMDGVGELGVAEKLSEFNMITCLTKQHDIKQLKKYKKIKSIYKNIALSIGIKKEDFDRLDQLLKEFNFIKFICIDVANGYSERFSKFIKSVRDKYPTKTIIAGNVVTADMTQELILSGADIVKVGIGPGSVCTTRIQTGVGYPQLSAVMECADAAHGLGAHIIADGGCTCPGDVAKGFGGGADFVMLGGMLAGHDEGNGKIVKRNGNKYIEFYGSSSLTANKKHYGGLSNYRSSEGRVVSVKYRG
;
A
#
# COMPACT_ATOMS: atom_id res chain seq x y z
N MET A 1 -16.07 25.22 -12.03
CA MET A 1 -15.66 23.80 -12.15
C MET A 1 -14.91 23.65 -13.47
N ARG A 2 -13.71 23.06 -13.46
CA ARG A 2 -12.95 22.75 -14.67
C ARG A 2 -13.18 21.28 -15.03
N ILE A 3 -13.47 21.00 -16.28
CA ILE A 3 -13.59 19.65 -16.83
C ILE A 3 -12.35 19.42 -17.70
N GLU A 4 -11.65 18.31 -17.48
CA GLU A 4 -10.55 17.89 -18.33
C GLU A 4 -11.11 17.07 -19.49
N GLU A 5 -10.74 17.42 -20.71
CA GLU A 5 -11.22 16.74 -21.93
C GLU A 5 -10.39 15.49 -22.27
N GLU A 6 -9.20 15.37 -21.67
CA GLU A 6 -8.33 14.23 -21.87
C GLU A 6 -8.91 12.96 -21.26
N ILE A 7 -8.92 11.88 -22.04
CA ILE A 7 -9.42 10.58 -21.60
C ILE A 7 -8.48 9.99 -20.53
N LYS A 8 -9.04 9.71 -19.36
CA LYS A 8 -8.33 9.03 -18.27
C LYS A 8 -8.76 7.56 -18.20
N LEU A 9 -7.80 6.67 -17.95
CA LEU A 9 -7.95 5.21 -18.13
C LEU A 9 -7.72 4.47 -16.81
N ASP A 10 -8.55 3.47 -16.56
CA ASP A 10 -8.32 2.43 -15.56
C ASP A 10 -7.61 1.21 -16.20
N TYR A 11 -7.22 0.21 -15.41
CA TYR A 11 -6.54 -1.00 -15.94
C TYR A 11 -7.44 -1.80 -16.88
N SER A 12 -8.76 -1.76 -16.71
CA SER A 12 -9.72 -2.46 -17.58
C SER A 12 -9.78 -1.90 -19.01
N ASP A 13 -9.35 -0.65 -19.20
CA ASP A 13 -9.53 0.09 -20.46
C ASP A 13 -8.42 -0.17 -21.47
N VAL A 14 -7.35 -0.86 -21.05
CA VAL A 14 -6.15 -1.07 -21.87
C VAL A 14 -5.69 -2.51 -21.87
N LEU A 15 -4.93 -2.87 -22.91
CA LEU A 15 -4.18 -4.11 -23.03
C LEU A 15 -2.77 -3.81 -23.53
N PHE A 16 -1.80 -4.63 -23.14
CA PHE A 16 -0.49 -4.59 -23.78
C PHE A 16 -0.56 -5.09 -25.21
N ARG A 17 -0.10 -4.28 -26.14
CA ARG A 17 0.13 -4.74 -27.50
C ARG A 17 1.37 -5.65 -27.53
N PRO A 18 1.24 -6.90 -28.02
CA PRO A 18 2.38 -7.81 -28.08
C PRO A 18 3.54 -7.23 -28.89
N LYS A 19 4.76 -7.46 -28.43
CA LYS A 19 5.99 -7.10 -29.12
C LYS A 19 6.88 -8.33 -29.24
N ARG A 20 7.79 -8.30 -30.20
CA ARG A 20 8.81 -9.34 -30.36
C ARG A 20 9.65 -9.45 -29.09
N SER A 21 9.83 -10.67 -28.60
CA SER A 21 10.67 -10.97 -27.45
C SER A 21 11.94 -11.71 -27.89
N THR A 22 13.04 -11.48 -27.19
CA THR A 22 14.30 -12.22 -27.31
C THR A 22 14.38 -13.37 -26.30
N LEU A 23 13.43 -13.45 -25.35
CA LEU A 23 13.38 -14.50 -24.34
C LEU A 23 12.78 -15.78 -24.92
N SER A 24 13.41 -16.91 -24.62
CA SER A 24 12.96 -18.24 -25.07
C SER A 24 11.93 -18.85 -24.12
N SER A 25 11.97 -18.48 -22.84
CA SER A 25 11.08 -19.03 -21.81
C SER A 25 10.67 -17.95 -20.81
N ARG A 26 9.48 -18.08 -20.20
CA ARG A 26 9.05 -17.26 -19.06
C ARG A 26 9.97 -17.44 -17.84
N LYS A 27 10.66 -18.57 -17.73
CA LYS A 27 11.63 -18.86 -16.66
C LYS A 27 12.88 -17.98 -16.72
N ASP A 28 13.16 -17.40 -17.90
CA ASP A 28 14.33 -16.53 -18.12
C ASP A 28 14.09 -15.10 -17.62
N VAL A 29 12.88 -14.81 -17.14
CA VAL A 29 12.52 -13.47 -16.63
C VAL A 29 12.95 -13.36 -15.17
N ASP A 30 13.87 -12.42 -14.87
CA ASP A 30 14.16 -11.99 -13.49
C ASP A 30 13.17 -10.93 -13.06
N LEU A 31 12.41 -11.24 -12.00
CA LEU A 31 11.42 -10.33 -11.39
C LEU A 31 12.03 -9.41 -10.33
N ASN A 32 13.27 -9.67 -9.89
CA ASN A 32 13.91 -8.81 -8.90
C ASN A 32 14.23 -7.43 -9.49
N ARG A 33 14.06 -6.42 -8.67
CA ARG A 33 14.43 -5.04 -8.94
C ARG A 33 15.19 -4.50 -7.75
N THR A 34 16.15 -3.61 -8.03
CA THR A 34 16.90 -2.90 -6.99
C THR A 34 16.53 -1.43 -7.05
N TYR A 35 16.13 -0.87 -5.92
CA TYR A 35 15.80 0.54 -5.77
C TYR A 35 16.66 1.18 -4.69
N LYS A 36 17.20 2.36 -5.00
CA LYS A 36 17.87 3.24 -4.06
C LYS A 36 16.95 4.41 -3.75
N PHE A 37 16.71 4.67 -2.47
CA PHE A 37 15.75 5.67 -2.03
C PHE A 37 16.42 7.03 -1.83
N ARG A 38 15.72 8.08 -2.29
CA ARG A 38 16.22 9.45 -2.42
C ARG A 38 16.81 10.03 -1.13
N TYR A 39 16.05 9.97 -0.03
CA TYR A 39 16.43 10.61 1.22
C TYR A 39 17.13 9.67 2.19
N SER A 40 16.61 8.47 2.34
CA SER A 40 17.16 7.50 3.29
C SER A 40 18.49 6.90 2.83
N ASN A 41 18.81 7.00 1.54
CA ASN A 41 19.94 6.32 0.88
C ASN A 41 19.96 4.80 1.11
N ASN A 42 18.88 4.22 1.64
CA ASN A 42 18.75 2.77 1.73
C ASN A 42 18.62 2.19 0.32
N GLU A 43 19.08 0.95 0.19
CA GLU A 43 18.84 0.13 -0.99
C GLU A 43 17.98 -1.08 -0.60
N TRP A 44 17.11 -1.48 -1.51
CA TRP A 44 16.29 -2.68 -1.37
C TRP A 44 16.26 -3.44 -2.69
N THR A 45 16.38 -4.77 -2.62
CA THR A 45 16.31 -5.67 -3.77
C THR A 45 15.30 -6.77 -3.51
N GLY A 46 14.39 -6.98 -4.44
CA GLY A 46 13.37 -8.04 -4.36
C GLY A 46 12.33 -7.91 -5.46
N ILE A 47 11.27 -8.69 -5.36
CA ILE A 47 10.10 -8.60 -6.25
C ILE A 47 9.25 -7.41 -5.76
N PRO A 48 9.01 -6.38 -6.58
CA PRO A 48 8.43 -5.12 -6.14
C PRO A 48 6.90 -5.18 -5.94
N ILE A 49 6.46 -6.19 -5.22
CA ILE A 49 5.07 -6.37 -4.77
C ILE A 49 5.00 -6.04 -3.28
N MET A 50 3.98 -5.31 -2.89
CA MET A 50 3.72 -4.98 -1.49
C MET A 50 2.34 -5.50 -1.05
N ALA A 51 2.28 -6.12 0.13
CA ALA A 51 1.01 -6.40 0.78
C ALA A 51 0.47 -5.13 1.46
N ALA A 52 -0.81 -4.85 1.24
CA ALA A 52 -1.48 -3.67 1.78
C ALA A 52 -1.63 -3.75 3.31
N ASN A 53 -1.59 -2.59 3.95
CA ASN A 53 -1.78 -2.43 5.41
C ASN A 53 -3.26 -2.57 5.83
N MET A 54 -3.88 -3.67 5.45
CA MET A 54 -5.27 -4.01 5.69
C MET A 54 -5.39 -5.26 6.54
N ASP A 55 -6.46 -5.37 7.33
CA ASP A 55 -6.78 -6.59 8.07
C ASP A 55 -6.84 -7.80 7.11
N GLY A 56 -6.23 -8.90 7.51
CA GLY A 56 -6.15 -10.12 6.71
C GLY A 56 -5.09 -10.12 5.61
N VAL A 57 -4.33 -9.03 5.47
CA VAL A 57 -3.25 -8.88 4.48
C VAL A 57 -1.98 -8.31 5.12
N GLY A 58 -2.06 -7.20 5.84
CA GLY A 58 -0.92 -6.58 6.52
C GLY A 58 -0.56 -7.25 7.85
N GLU A 59 -0.45 -8.57 7.85
CA GLU A 59 -0.25 -9.42 9.03
C GLU A 59 1.16 -10.03 9.08
N LEU A 60 1.65 -10.37 10.27
CA LEU A 60 3.00 -10.93 10.45
C LEU A 60 3.18 -12.28 9.76
N GLY A 61 2.14 -13.11 9.72
CA GLY A 61 2.16 -14.37 8.99
C GLY A 61 2.35 -14.16 7.49
N VAL A 62 1.60 -13.21 6.91
CA VAL A 62 1.75 -12.82 5.50
C VAL A 62 3.15 -12.24 5.23
N ALA A 63 3.65 -11.38 6.13
CA ALA A 63 4.99 -10.81 6.01
C ALA A 63 6.08 -11.89 6.00
N GLU A 64 5.94 -12.93 6.82
CA GLU A 64 6.86 -14.07 6.81
C GLU A 64 6.88 -14.76 5.45
N LYS A 65 5.70 -15.09 4.91
CA LYS A 65 5.60 -15.78 3.62
C LYS A 65 6.09 -14.94 2.45
N LEU A 66 5.71 -13.66 2.40
CA LEU A 66 6.16 -12.77 1.34
C LEU A 66 7.66 -12.46 1.41
N SER A 67 8.26 -12.48 2.61
CA SER A 67 9.70 -12.31 2.77
C SER A 67 10.54 -13.43 2.15
N GLU A 68 9.98 -14.64 1.98
CA GLU A 68 10.62 -15.74 1.26
C GLU A 68 10.88 -15.39 -0.22
N PHE A 69 10.10 -14.46 -0.76
CA PHE A 69 10.21 -13.93 -2.12
C PHE A 69 10.81 -12.51 -2.18
N ASN A 70 11.35 -12.02 -1.07
CA ASN A 70 11.80 -10.62 -0.93
C ASN A 70 10.73 -9.60 -1.33
N MET A 71 9.45 -9.85 -1.02
CA MET A 71 8.35 -8.91 -1.17
C MET A 71 8.09 -8.18 0.13
N ILE A 72 7.57 -6.94 0.07
CA ILE A 72 7.33 -6.09 1.23
C ILE A 72 5.91 -6.27 1.76
N THR A 73 5.74 -6.26 3.08
CA THR A 73 4.43 -6.17 3.73
C THR A 73 4.32 -4.90 4.54
N CYS A 74 3.34 -4.04 4.22
CA CYS A 74 2.96 -2.95 5.08
C CYS A 74 2.08 -3.49 6.20
N LEU A 75 2.61 -3.54 7.42
CA LEU A 75 1.86 -4.04 8.58
C LEU A 75 0.70 -3.10 8.93
N THR A 76 -0.41 -3.65 9.41
CA THR A 76 -1.51 -2.83 9.88
C THR A 76 -1.11 -1.93 11.06
N LYS A 77 -1.82 -0.81 11.24
CA LYS A 77 -1.56 0.13 12.37
C LYS A 77 -1.80 -0.49 13.74
N GLN A 78 -2.47 -1.62 13.81
CA GLN A 78 -2.87 -2.28 15.06
C GLN A 78 -1.77 -3.13 15.68
N HIS A 79 -0.71 -3.48 14.94
CA HIS A 79 0.41 -4.22 15.51
C HIS A 79 1.13 -3.42 16.58
N ASP A 80 1.05 -3.89 17.82
CA ASP A 80 1.71 -3.27 18.96
C ASP A 80 3.12 -3.85 19.23
N ILE A 81 3.84 -3.19 20.15
CA ILE A 81 5.18 -3.63 20.55
C ILE A 81 5.17 -5.05 21.12
N LYS A 82 4.12 -5.42 21.88
CA LYS A 82 4.05 -6.74 22.51
C LYS A 82 3.88 -7.84 21.46
N GLN A 83 3.05 -7.61 20.45
CA GLN A 83 2.85 -8.54 19.34
C GLN A 83 4.15 -8.71 18.53
N LEU A 84 4.81 -7.61 18.18
CA LEU A 84 6.08 -7.65 17.45
C LEU A 84 7.19 -8.33 18.25
N LYS A 85 7.29 -8.08 19.57
CA LYS A 85 8.25 -8.75 20.46
C LYS A 85 8.04 -10.27 20.56
N LYS A 86 6.79 -10.69 20.60
CA LYS A 86 6.44 -12.12 20.65
C LYS A 86 6.74 -12.85 19.34
N TYR A 87 6.84 -12.13 18.24
CA TYR A 87 7.07 -12.73 16.94
C TYR A 87 8.57 -13.06 16.75
N LYS A 88 8.93 -14.32 17.02
CA LYS A 88 10.33 -14.80 17.06
C LYS A 88 11.11 -14.55 15.77
N LYS A 89 10.42 -14.48 14.62
CA LYS A 89 11.02 -14.31 13.30
C LYS A 89 11.12 -12.84 12.85
N ILE A 90 10.79 -11.86 13.70
CA ILE A 90 10.80 -10.44 13.32
C ILE A 90 12.17 -10.01 12.72
N LYS A 91 13.27 -10.55 13.25
CA LYS A 91 14.62 -10.24 12.75
C LYS A 91 14.92 -10.84 11.37
N SER A 92 14.24 -11.88 10.94
CA SER A 92 14.43 -12.47 9.60
C SER A 92 13.64 -11.72 8.52
N ILE A 93 12.52 -11.12 8.89
CA ILE A 93 11.62 -10.43 7.93
C ILE A 93 11.76 -8.90 7.94
N TYR A 94 12.58 -8.31 8.81
CA TYR A 94 12.61 -6.86 9.02
C TYR A 94 12.92 -6.03 7.77
N LYS A 95 13.66 -6.60 6.83
CA LYS A 95 14.01 -5.92 5.57
C LYS A 95 12.79 -5.72 4.65
N ASN A 96 11.76 -6.54 4.87
CA ASN A 96 10.58 -6.66 4.02
C ASN A 96 9.29 -6.29 4.76
N ILE A 97 9.37 -5.51 5.85
CA ILE A 97 8.21 -4.96 6.53
C ILE A 97 8.27 -3.45 6.64
N ALA A 98 7.10 -2.82 6.51
CA ALA A 98 6.91 -1.40 6.77
C ALA A 98 5.96 -1.21 7.97
N LEU A 99 6.32 -0.33 8.90
CA LEU A 99 5.46 0.06 10.03
C LEU A 99 4.47 1.11 9.57
N SER A 100 3.16 0.82 9.64
CA SER A 100 2.13 1.78 9.25
C SER A 100 1.67 2.65 10.41
N ILE A 101 1.50 3.94 10.14
CA ILE A 101 0.97 4.95 11.08
C ILE A 101 -0.01 5.90 10.38
N GLY A 102 -0.83 6.59 11.16
CA GLY A 102 -1.58 7.78 10.74
C GLY A 102 -0.79 9.07 10.97
N ILE A 103 -1.53 10.18 11.20
CA ILE A 103 -0.93 11.52 11.40
C ILE A 103 -1.36 12.18 12.72
N LYS A 104 -1.90 11.43 13.65
CA LYS A 104 -2.21 11.95 14.99
C LYS A 104 -0.95 11.99 15.83
N LYS A 105 -0.98 12.76 16.91
CA LYS A 105 0.13 12.80 17.87
C LYS A 105 0.44 11.40 18.42
N GLU A 106 -0.59 10.65 18.76
CA GLU A 106 -0.48 9.29 19.30
C GLU A 106 0.19 8.33 18.27
N ASP A 107 -0.02 8.55 16.97
CA ASP A 107 0.64 7.78 15.90
C ASP A 107 2.15 8.05 15.89
N PHE A 108 2.55 9.31 16.08
CA PHE A 108 3.96 9.69 16.14
C PHE A 108 4.65 9.14 17.39
N ASP A 109 4.01 9.26 18.56
CA ASP A 109 4.53 8.75 19.83
C ASP A 109 4.68 7.20 19.77
N ARG A 110 3.70 6.53 19.15
CA ARG A 110 3.75 5.08 18.91
C ARG A 110 4.89 4.69 17.96
N LEU A 111 5.08 5.44 16.86
CA LEU A 111 6.20 5.21 15.94
C LEU A 111 7.54 5.31 16.66
N ASP A 112 7.70 6.33 17.52
CA ASP A 112 8.91 6.54 18.31
C ASP A 112 9.21 5.35 19.22
N GLN A 113 8.20 4.85 19.91
CA GLN A 113 8.33 3.65 20.76
C GLN A 113 8.69 2.40 19.95
N LEU A 114 8.04 2.20 18.80
CA LEU A 114 8.31 1.07 17.91
C LEU A 114 9.75 1.12 17.37
N LEU A 115 10.21 2.28 16.91
CA LEU A 115 11.55 2.43 16.33
C LEU A 115 12.67 2.44 17.38
N LYS A 116 12.39 2.79 18.63
CA LYS A 116 13.34 2.57 19.75
C LYS A 116 13.60 1.10 19.98
N GLU A 117 12.57 0.27 19.89
CA GLU A 117 12.67 -1.17 20.11
C GLU A 117 13.14 -1.95 18.86
N PHE A 118 12.64 -1.54 17.68
CA PHE A 118 12.89 -2.21 16.40
C PHE A 118 13.62 -1.27 15.43
N ASN A 119 14.75 -0.71 15.85
CA ASN A 119 15.51 0.27 15.06
C ASN A 119 16.04 -0.30 13.72
N PHE A 120 16.11 -1.62 13.59
CA PHE A 120 16.52 -2.30 12.37
C PHE A 120 15.45 -2.29 11.26
N ILE A 121 14.17 -1.99 11.56
CA ILE A 121 13.14 -1.83 10.54
C ILE A 121 13.39 -0.52 9.78
N LYS A 122 13.41 -0.62 8.45
CA LYS A 122 13.81 0.47 7.56
C LYS A 122 12.64 1.29 7.01
N PHE A 123 11.47 0.68 6.83
CA PHE A 123 10.34 1.30 6.16
C PHE A 123 9.29 1.82 7.14
N ILE A 124 8.81 3.04 6.90
CA ILE A 124 7.67 3.67 7.57
C ILE A 124 6.61 3.97 6.53
N CYS A 125 5.37 3.54 6.73
CA CYS A 125 4.22 3.83 5.87
C CYS A 125 3.29 4.81 6.58
N ILE A 126 3.24 6.06 6.10
CA ILE A 126 2.34 7.10 6.61
C ILE A 126 1.09 7.09 5.72
N ASP A 127 -0.01 6.57 6.27
CA ASP A 127 -1.21 6.25 5.51
C ASP A 127 -2.43 7.04 6.03
N VAL A 128 -3.01 7.83 5.13
CA VAL A 128 -4.21 8.66 5.40
C VAL A 128 -5.23 8.53 4.27
N ALA A 129 -6.51 8.74 4.61
CA ALA A 129 -7.58 8.74 3.62
C ALA A 129 -7.51 9.95 2.65
N ASN A 130 -6.92 11.05 3.10
CA ASN A 130 -6.77 12.29 2.30
C ASN A 130 -5.33 12.80 2.41
N GLY A 131 -4.52 12.50 1.40
CA GLY A 131 -3.13 12.95 1.28
C GLY A 131 -2.97 14.40 0.84
N TYR A 132 -4.05 15.14 0.59
CA TYR A 132 -4.05 16.52 0.07
C TYR A 132 -4.07 17.60 1.16
N SER A 133 -3.99 17.21 2.44
CA SER A 133 -4.01 18.20 3.52
C SER A 133 -2.59 18.73 3.81
N GLU A 134 -2.46 20.04 4.02
CA GLU A 134 -1.21 20.68 4.46
C GLU A 134 -0.63 20.03 5.73
N ARG A 135 -1.52 19.58 6.63
CA ARG A 135 -1.14 18.84 7.84
C ARG A 135 -0.39 17.56 7.51
N PHE A 136 -0.75 16.90 6.40
CA PHE A 136 -0.09 15.66 5.98
C PHE A 136 1.35 15.92 5.53
N SER A 137 1.58 16.91 4.66
CA SER A 137 2.92 17.29 4.22
C SER A 137 3.82 17.71 5.38
N LYS A 138 3.29 18.55 6.31
CA LYS A 138 4.00 18.93 7.53
C LYS A 138 4.36 17.73 8.42
N PHE A 139 3.47 16.76 8.53
CA PHE A 139 3.72 15.54 9.30
C PHE A 139 4.83 14.68 8.67
N ILE A 140 4.82 14.50 7.35
CA ILE A 140 5.90 13.79 6.62
C ILE A 140 7.24 14.45 6.90
N LYS A 141 7.31 15.78 6.81
CA LYS A 141 8.52 16.55 7.11
C LYS A 141 9.01 16.28 8.53
N SER A 142 8.11 16.32 9.53
CA SER A 142 8.47 16.05 10.93
C SER A 142 9.01 14.62 11.12
N VAL A 143 8.44 13.63 10.41
CA VAL A 143 8.95 12.25 10.44
C VAL A 143 10.31 12.16 9.76
N ARG A 144 10.51 12.83 8.62
CA ARG A 144 11.81 12.88 7.92
C ARG A 144 12.89 13.50 8.77
N ASP A 145 12.61 14.64 9.38
CA ASP A 145 13.57 15.35 10.24
C ASP A 145 14.02 14.47 11.41
N LYS A 146 13.10 13.72 12.02
CA LYS A 146 13.41 12.83 13.15
C LYS A 146 14.07 11.51 12.73
N TYR A 147 13.73 10.97 11.57
CA TYR A 147 14.18 9.67 11.08
C TYR A 147 14.82 9.75 9.67
N PRO A 148 15.96 10.46 9.55
CA PRO A 148 16.56 10.74 8.24
C PRO A 148 16.99 9.49 7.47
N THR A 149 17.29 8.39 8.16
CA THR A 149 17.76 7.12 7.55
C THR A 149 16.64 6.12 7.27
N LYS A 150 15.38 6.43 7.60
CA LYS A 150 14.25 5.55 7.32
C LYS A 150 13.67 5.86 5.94
N THR A 151 13.26 4.82 5.23
CA THR A 151 12.54 4.96 3.96
C THR A 151 11.07 5.27 4.24
N ILE A 152 10.60 6.43 3.82
CA ILE A 152 9.24 6.89 4.07
C ILE A 152 8.36 6.65 2.86
N ILE A 153 7.30 5.87 3.07
CA ILE A 153 6.17 5.67 2.16
C ILE A 153 5.06 6.61 2.63
N ALA A 154 4.47 7.42 1.75
CA ALA A 154 3.40 8.34 2.11
C ALA A 154 2.27 8.36 1.08
N GLY A 155 1.03 8.44 1.51
CA GLY A 155 -0.15 8.54 0.65
C GLY A 155 -1.48 8.39 1.40
N ASN A 156 -2.59 8.41 0.64
CA ASN A 156 -2.66 8.26 -0.81
C ASN A 156 -2.98 9.58 -1.52
N VAL A 157 -2.43 9.69 -2.71
CA VAL A 157 -2.69 10.78 -3.66
C VAL A 157 -2.92 10.20 -5.07
N VAL A 158 -3.34 11.04 -6.04
CA VAL A 158 -3.60 10.62 -7.43
C VAL A 158 -3.17 11.66 -8.46
N THR A 159 -2.49 12.74 -8.05
CA THR A 159 -2.08 13.83 -8.95
C THR A 159 -0.58 14.06 -8.89
N ALA A 160 -0.02 14.52 -10.00
CA ALA A 160 1.40 14.80 -10.17
C ALA A 160 1.91 15.87 -9.18
N ASP A 161 1.18 16.97 -9.04
CA ASP A 161 1.50 18.07 -8.13
C ASP A 161 1.59 17.62 -6.67
N MET A 162 0.62 16.83 -6.21
CA MET A 162 0.63 16.34 -4.84
C MET A 162 1.69 15.26 -4.62
N THR A 163 2.00 14.47 -5.65
CA THR A 163 3.13 13.53 -5.63
C THR A 163 4.44 14.28 -5.42
N GLN A 164 4.67 15.37 -6.16
CA GLN A 164 5.84 16.24 -5.98
C GLN A 164 5.88 16.84 -4.57
N GLU A 165 4.77 17.36 -4.09
CA GLU A 165 4.67 17.95 -2.74
C GLU A 165 5.08 16.96 -1.64
N LEU A 166 4.58 15.70 -1.70
CA LEU A 166 4.93 14.68 -0.70
C LEU A 166 6.42 14.29 -0.78
N ILE A 167 6.98 14.20 -1.99
CA ILE A 167 8.42 13.93 -2.18
C ILE A 167 9.25 15.08 -1.61
N LEU A 168 8.93 16.32 -1.94
CA LEU A 168 9.65 17.50 -1.44
C LEU A 168 9.50 17.65 0.08
N SER A 169 8.43 17.14 0.66
CA SER A 169 8.24 17.05 2.12
C SER A 169 9.04 15.91 2.78
N GLY A 170 9.70 15.04 2.01
CA GLY A 170 10.61 14.01 2.51
C GLY A 170 10.18 12.56 2.29
N ALA A 171 9.14 12.30 1.50
CA ALA A 171 8.79 10.93 1.12
C ALA A 171 9.79 10.36 0.11
N ASP A 172 10.19 9.11 0.29
CA ASP A 172 11.00 8.34 -0.68
C ASP A 172 10.10 7.65 -1.71
N ILE A 173 8.90 7.26 -1.29
CA ILE A 173 7.93 6.52 -2.09
C ILE A 173 6.55 7.12 -1.86
N VAL A 174 5.83 7.44 -2.94
CA VAL A 174 4.46 7.95 -2.85
C VAL A 174 3.45 6.85 -3.20
N LYS A 175 2.44 6.67 -2.36
CA LYS A 175 1.37 5.70 -2.54
C LYS A 175 0.22 6.33 -3.32
N VAL A 176 -0.05 5.78 -4.53
CA VAL A 176 -0.95 6.35 -5.54
C VAL A 176 -2.20 5.50 -5.67
N GLY A 177 -3.36 6.12 -5.41
CA GLY A 177 -4.67 5.49 -5.58
C GLY A 177 -5.71 6.01 -4.59
N ILE A 178 -6.82 6.54 -5.10
CA ILE A 178 -8.00 6.92 -4.32
C ILE A 178 -9.22 6.24 -4.94
N GLY A 179 -9.78 5.28 -4.20
CA GLY A 179 -10.99 4.58 -4.58
C GLY A 179 -10.88 3.44 -5.60
N PRO A 180 -9.70 2.99 -6.10
CA PRO A 180 -9.65 1.92 -7.09
C PRO A 180 -9.81 0.52 -6.49
N GLY A 181 -9.65 0.36 -5.17
CA GLY A 181 -9.70 -0.95 -4.49
C GLY A 181 -11.09 -1.60 -4.57
N SER A 182 -11.12 -2.94 -4.69
CA SER A 182 -12.35 -3.72 -4.83
C SER A 182 -13.31 -3.63 -3.63
N VAL A 183 -12.79 -3.29 -2.45
CA VAL A 183 -13.58 -3.07 -1.22
C VAL A 183 -13.75 -1.61 -0.84
N CYS A 184 -13.19 -0.70 -1.64
CA CYS A 184 -13.32 0.74 -1.44
C CYS A 184 -14.62 1.26 -2.06
N THR A 185 -15.30 2.18 -1.36
CA THR A 185 -16.52 2.84 -1.83
C THR A 185 -16.36 4.36 -1.89
N THR A 186 -15.14 4.89 -1.71
CA THR A 186 -14.87 6.34 -1.71
C THR A 186 -15.41 7.03 -2.96
N ARG A 187 -15.14 6.49 -4.16
CA ARG A 187 -15.63 7.07 -5.43
C ARG A 187 -17.16 7.19 -5.47
N ILE A 188 -17.86 6.19 -4.90
CA ILE A 188 -19.32 6.15 -4.87
C ILE A 188 -19.88 7.11 -3.80
N GLN A 189 -19.25 7.16 -2.62
CA GLN A 189 -19.73 7.92 -1.48
C GLN A 189 -19.41 9.41 -1.57
N THR A 190 -18.25 9.75 -2.15
CA THR A 190 -17.73 11.13 -2.13
C THR A 190 -17.64 11.76 -3.51
N GLY A 191 -17.72 10.98 -4.57
CA GLY A 191 -17.41 11.42 -5.94
C GLY A 191 -15.93 11.73 -6.19
N VAL A 192 -15.05 11.43 -5.23
CA VAL A 192 -13.61 11.69 -5.32
C VAL A 192 -12.87 10.45 -5.78
N GLY A 193 -11.96 10.62 -6.71
CA GLY A 193 -11.11 9.54 -7.24
C GLY A 193 -10.47 9.94 -8.57
N TYR A 194 -9.70 9.02 -9.11
CA TYR A 194 -9.07 9.20 -10.42
C TYR A 194 -8.89 7.82 -11.07
N PRO A 195 -9.02 7.66 -12.39
CA PRO A 195 -8.76 6.39 -13.09
C PRO A 195 -7.33 5.94 -12.83
N GLN A 196 -7.18 4.70 -12.33
CA GLN A 196 -5.94 4.27 -11.66
C GLN A 196 -4.71 4.23 -12.58
N LEU A 197 -4.86 3.77 -13.83
CA LEU A 197 -3.73 3.73 -14.75
C LEU A 197 -3.20 5.13 -15.06
N SER A 198 -4.09 6.08 -15.35
CA SER A 198 -3.70 7.46 -15.60
C SER A 198 -3.06 8.12 -14.38
N ALA A 199 -3.62 7.86 -13.16
CA ALA A 199 -3.01 8.33 -11.93
C ALA A 199 -1.57 7.79 -11.75
N VAL A 200 -1.37 6.50 -12.02
CA VAL A 200 -0.04 5.86 -11.95
C VAL A 200 0.92 6.50 -12.93
N MET A 201 0.51 6.71 -14.20
CA MET A 201 1.39 7.29 -15.22
C MET A 201 1.82 8.72 -14.88
N GLU A 202 0.87 9.57 -14.49
CA GLU A 202 1.14 10.98 -14.15
C GLU A 202 2.00 11.10 -12.87
N CYS A 203 1.69 10.30 -11.85
CA CYS A 203 2.45 10.32 -10.60
C CYS A 203 3.85 9.69 -10.76
N ALA A 204 4.00 8.67 -11.62
CA ALA A 204 5.29 8.07 -11.92
C ALA A 204 6.23 9.07 -12.59
N ASP A 205 5.74 9.79 -13.60
CA ASP A 205 6.50 10.84 -14.29
C ASP A 205 7.00 11.90 -13.30
N ALA A 206 6.08 12.39 -12.46
CA ALA A 206 6.42 13.37 -11.43
C ALA A 206 7.44 12.86 -10.39
N ALA A 207 7.30 11.62 -9.94
CA ALA A 207 8.19 11.03 -8.94
C ALA A 207 9.58 10.73 -9.51
N HIS A 208 9.65 10.14 -10.70
CA HIS A 208 10.91 9.79 -11.36
C HIS A 208 11.72 11.04 -11.71
N GLY A 209 11.05 12.13 -12.14
CA GLY A 209 11.68 13.42 -12.36
C GLY A 209 12.37 14.00 -11.12
N LEU A 210 11.92 13.62 -9.93
CA LEU A 210 12.51 13.98 -8.63
C LEU A 210 13.43 12.90 -8.06
N GLY A 211 13.66 11.78 -8.76
CA GLY A 211 14.48 10.66 -8.27
C GLY A 211 13.86 9.91 -7.08
N ALA A 212 12.55 9.90 -7.01
CA ALA A 212 11.76 9.15 -6.02
C ALA A 212 10.93 8.07 -6.70
N HIS A 213 10.13 7.31 -5.94
CA HIS A 213 9.40 6.15 -6.40
C HIS A 213 7.91 6.25 -6.12
N ILE A 214 7.10 5.44 -6.81
CA ILE A 214 5.67 5.30 -6.52
C ILE A 214 5.25 3.85 -6.28
N ILE A 215 4.16 3.71 -5.53
CA ILE A 215 3.41 2.46 -5.38
C ILE A 215 2.06 2.64 -6.05
N ALA A 216 1.71 1.79 -7.01
CA ALA A 216 0.34 1.68 -7.51
C ALA A 216 -0.50 0.91 -6.49
N ASP A 217 -1.37 1.61 -5.76
CA ASP A 217 -2.17 1.05 -4.67
C ASP A 217 -3.65 0.89 -5.06
N GLY A 218 -4.07 -0.35 -5.24
CA GLY A 218 -5.44 -0.72 -5.59
C GLY A 218 -5.70 -0.84 -7.10
N GLY A 219 -6.90 -1.35 -7.43
CA GLY A 219 -7.34 -1.55 -8.81
C GLY A 219 -6.94 -2.88 -9.44
N CYS A 220 -5.92 -3.58 -8.91
CA CYS A 220 -5.51 -4.88 -9.41
C CYS A 220 -6.45 -5.99 -8.92
N THR A 221 -7.04 -6.71 -9.87
CA THR A 221 -7.94 -7.84 -9.63
C THR A 221 -7.38 -9.16 -10.17
N CYS A 222 -6.41 -9.08 -11.06
CA CYS A 222 -5.76 -10.22 -11.70
C CYS A 222 -4.27 -9.91 -11.99
N PRO A 223 -3.45 -10.92 -12.33
CA PRO A 223 -2.04 -10.69 -12.67
C PRO A 223 -1.80 -9.73 -13.83
N GLY A 224 -2.73 -9.68 -14.81
CA GLY A 224 -2.66 -8.73 -15.91
C GLY A 224 -2.72 -7.27 -15.45
N ASP A 225 -3.51 -6.96 -14.43
CA ASP A 225 -3.60 -5.61 -13.88
C ASP A 225 -2.30 -5.23 -13.16
N VAL A 226 -1.68 -6.17 -12.45
CA VAL A 226 -0.35 -5.98 -11.84
C VAL A 226 0.68 -5.61 -12.91
N ALA A 227 0.70 -6.35 -14.03
CA ALA A 227 1.58 -6.04 -15.15
C ALA A 227 1.31 -4.63 -15.71
N LYS A 228 0.03 -4.22 -15.84
CA LYS A 228 -0.35 -2.87 -16.32
C LYS A 228 0.08 -1.78 -15.33
N GLY A 229 0.03 -2.03 -14.02
CA GLY A 229 0.59 -1.12 -13.02
C GLY A 229 2.07 -0.83 -13.26
N PHE A 230 2.87 -1.86 -13.45
CA PHE A 230 4.29 -1.70 -13.81
C PHE A 230 4.47 -1.05 -15.18
N GLY A 231 3.66 -1.44 -16.17
CA GLY A 231 3.70 -0.85 -17.52
C GLY A 231 3.31 0.64 -17.53
N GLY A 232 2.51 1.08 -16.56
CA GLY A 232 2.18 2.49 -16.34
C GLY A 232 3.27 3.29 -15.62
N GLY A 233 4.36 2.63 -15.19
CA GLY A 233 5.50 3.29 -14.56
C GLY A 233 5.60 3.11 -13.05
N ALA A 234 4.73 2.31 -12.42
CA ALA A 234 4.85 2.03 -11.00
C ALA A 234 6.17 1.29 -10.69
N ASP A 235 6.86 1.73 -9.63
CA ASP A 235 8.03 1.03 -9.10
C ASP A 235 7.59 -0.17 -8.26
N PHE A 236 6.50 -0.03 -7.53
CA PHE A 236 5.89 -1.07 -6.71
C PHE A 236 4.40 -1.17 -7.00
N VAL A 237 3.84 -2.36 -6.82
CA VAL A 237 2.38 -2.59 -6.86
C VAL A 237 1.92 -3.12 -5.52
N MET A 238 0.94 -2.46 -4.90
CA MET A 238 0.36 -2.87 -3.63
C MET A 238 -0.92 -3.67 -3.86
N LEU A 239 -1.00 -4.83 -3.20
CA LEU A 239 -2.08 -5.78 -3.33
C LEU A 239 -2.81 -5.99 -2.00
N GLY A 240 -4.13 -5.85 -2.03
CA GLY A 240 -5.03 -6.19 -0.93
C GLY A 240 -5.78 -7.49 -1.22
N GLY A 241 -6.91 -7.41 -1.91
CA GLY A 241 -7.81 -8.54 -2.16
C GLY A 241 -7.17 -9.74 -2.88
N MET A 242 -6.15 -9.52 -3.71
CA MET A 242 -5.42 -10.61 -4.37
C MET A 242 -4.60 -11.45 -3.39
N LEU A 243 -4.17 -10.90 -2.26
CA LEU A 243 -3.44 -11.59 -1.19
C LEU A 243 -4.33 -12.01 -0.02
N ALA A 244 -5.62 -11.63 -0.02
CA ALA A 244 -6.56 -12.03 1.02
C ALA A 244 -7.01 -13.49 0.86
N GLY A 245 -7.50 -14.09 1.95
CA GLY A 245 -8.08 -15.43 1.94
C GLY A 245 -7.14 -16.56 2.35
N HIS A 246 -5.92 -16.25 2.76
CA HIS A 246 -4.92 -17.21 3.24
C HIS A 246 -4.92 -17.33 4.77
N ASP A 247 -4.46 -18.47 5.29
CA ASP A 247 -4.34 -18.73 6.72
C ASP A 247 -3.45 -17.70 7.44
N GLU A 248 -2.38 -17.28 6.78
CA GLU A 248 -1.43 -16.29 7.29
C GLU A 248 -2.06 -14.92 7.58
N GLY A 249 -3.22 -14.62 6.96
CA GLY A 249 -3.98 -13.40 7.20
C GLY A 249 -4.84 -13.43 8.47
N ASN A 250 -4.90 -14.55 9.20
CA ASN A 250 -5.66 -14.71 10.45
C ASN A 250 -7.16 -14.34 10.34
N GLY A 251 -7.74 -14.43 9.14
CA GLY A 251 -9.14 -14.12 8.90
C GLY A 251 -10.09 -15.24 9.39
N LYS A 252 -11.29 -14.85 9.83
CA LYS A 252 -12.32 -15.82 10.25
C LYS A 252 -12.89 -16.57 9.06
N ILE A 253 -12.76 -17.91 9.08
CA ILE A 253 -13.34 -18.78 8.05
C ILE A 253 -14.86 -18.90 8.27
N VAL A 254 -15.62 -18.59 7.23
CA VAL A 254 -17.07 -18.74 7.16
C VAL A 254 -17.42 -19.78 6.10
N LYS A 255 -18.28 -20.73 6.44
CA LYS A 255 -18.79 -21.74 5.49
C LYS A 255 -20.12 -21.28 4.89
N ARG A 256 -20.23 -21.28 3.56
CA ARG A 256 -21.45 -20.98 2.80
C ARG A 256 -21.59 -21.98 1.65
N ASN A 257 -22.72 -22.66 1.56
CA ASN A 257 -23.00 -23.64 0.49
C ASN A 257 -21.85 -24.64 0.26
N GLY A 258 -21.30 -25.20 1.36
CA GLY A 258 -20.21 -26.18 1.29
C GLY A 258 -18.80 -25.57 1.04
N ASN A 259 -18.69 -24.32 0.65
CA ASN A 259 -17.42 -23.65 0.41
C ASN A 259 -16.96 -22.81 1.61
N LYS A 260 -15.64 -22.68 1.75
CA LYS A 260 -15.02 -21.83 2.78
C LYS A 260 -14.69 -20.46 2.21
N TYR A 261 -14.96 -19.41 2.98
CA TYR A 261 -14.67 -18.01 2.67
C TYR A 261 -14.05 -17.32 3.87
N ILE A 262 -13.33 -16.24 3.62
CA ILE A 262 -12.87 -15.29 4.65
C ILE A 262 -13.52 -13.94 4.36
N GLU A 263 -13.97 -13.25 5.39
CA GLU A 263 -14.48 -11.89 5.28
C GLU A 263 -13.30 -10.93 5.11
N PHE A 264 -13.32 -10.16 4.03
CA PHE A 264 -12.34 -9.14 3.70
C PHE A 264 -13.04 -7.79 3.53
N TYR A 265 -12.46 -6.73 4.09
CA TYR A 265 -13.11 -5.44 4.15
C TYR A 265 -12.12 -4.28 4.06
N GLY A 266 -12.60 -3.13 3.57
CA GLY A 266 -11.80 -1.91 3.48
C GLY A 266 -11.45 -1.35 4.85
N SER A 267 -10.28 -0.72 4.98
CA SER A 267 -9.79 -0.11 6.22
C SER A 267 -10.70 0.99 6.77
N SER A 268 -11.50 1.63 5.90
CA SER A 268 -12.49 2.65 6.27
C SER A 268 -13.94 2.11 6.35
N SER A 269 -14.14 0.77 6.36
CA SER A 269 -15.45 0.15 6.48
C SER A 269 -16.01 0.26 7.91
N LEU A 270 -17.34 0.09 8.04
CA LEU A 270 -17.98 -0.02 9.36
C LEU A 270 -17.37 -1.13 10.20
N THR A 271 -17.04 -2.27 9.60
CA THR A 271 -16.42 -3.41 10.27
C THR A 271 -15.06 -3.07 10.84
N ALA A 272 -14.19 -2.46 10.04
CA ALA A 272 -12.88 -2.02 10.50
C ALA A 272 -12.99 -0.97 11.63
N ASN A 273 -13.90 0.01 11.48
CA ASN A 273 -14.09 1.05 12.48
C ASN A 273 -14.66 0.48 13.81
N LYS A 274 -15.61 -0.46 13.75
CA LYS A 274 -16.11 -1.14 14.96
C LYS A 274 -15.01 -1.94 15.65
N LYS A 275 -14.20 -2.68 14.88
CA LYS A 275 -13.14 -3.53 15.41
C LYS A 275 -12.01 -2.75 16.08
N HIS A 276 -11.61 -1.61 15.52
CA HIS A 276 -10.39 -0.90 15.91
C HIS A 276 -10.63 0.41 16.66
N TYR A 277 -11.80 1.04 16.48
CA TYR A 277 -12.06 2.40 16.98
C TYR A 277 -13.40 2.52 17.73
N GLY A 278 -14.09 1.41 18.00
CA GLY A 278 -15.38 1.41 18.69
C GLY A 278 -16.56 1.91 17.85
N GLY A 279 -16.36 2.22 16.59
CA GLY A 279 -17.39 2.66 15.65
C GLY A 279 -16.97 3.84 14.78
N LEU A 280 -17.88 4.31 13.94
CA LEU A 280 -17.70 5.52 13.15
C LEU A 280 -18.09 6.77 13.94
N SER A 281 -17.29 7.82 13.84
CA SER A 281 -17.67 9.14 14.35
C SER A 281 -18.87 9.70 13.56
N ASN A 282 -19.75 10.46 14.22
CA ASN A 282 -21.00 10.98 13.63
C ASN A 282 -20.82 11.84 12.36
N TYR A 283 -19.61 12.38 12.12
CA TYR A 283 -19.28 13.18 10.95
C TYR A 283 -18.63 12.37 9.81
N ARG A 284 -18.51 11.04 9.95
CA ARG A 284 -17.90 10.17 8.93
C ARG A 284 -18.93 9.20 8.35
N SER A 285 -18.86 9.01 7.04
CA SER A 285 -19.52 7.90 6.35
C SER A 285 -18.56 6.72 6.17
N SER A 286 -19.10 5.53 6.03
CA SER A 286 -18.31 4.34 5.69
C SER A 286 -17.90 4.40 4.22
N GLU A 287 -16.58 4.32 3.97
CA GLU A 287 -16.00 4.30 2.62
C GLU A 287 -15.44 2.92 2.24
N GLY A 288 -15.95 1.87 2.85
CA GLY A 288 -15.55 0.49 2.57
C GLY A 288 -16.68 -0.50 2.74
N ARG A 289 -16.66 -1.56 1.95
CA ARG A 289 -17.58 -2.69 2.04
C ARG A 289 -16.90 -3.96 2.54
N VAL A 290 -17.70 -4.90 3.00
CA VAL A 290 -17.28 -6.25 3.34
C VAL A 290 -17.58 -7.17 2.16
N VAL A 291 -16.62 -7.97 1.77
CA VAL A 291 -16.76 -9.00 0.73
C VAL A 291 -16.32 -10.35 1.27
N SER A 292 -16.87 -11.43 0.72
CA SER A 292 -16.41 -12.79 1.01
C SER A 292 -15.37 -13.19 -0.04
N VAL A 293 -14.12 -13.40 0.39
CA VAL A 293 -13.04 -13.93 -0.48
C VAL A 293 -13.00 -15.44 -0.30
N LYS A 294 -12.80 -16.17 -1.39
CA LYS A 294 -12.62 -17.61 -1.32
C LYS A 294 -11.41 -17.95 -0.43
N TYR A 295 -11.59 -18.88 0.51
CA TYR A 295 -10.49 -19.40 1.30
C TYR A 295 -9.50 -20.16 0.41
N ARG A 296 -8.22 -19.91 0.59
CA ARG A 296 -7.14 -20.38 -0.26
C ARG A 296 -6.13 -21.32 0.43
N GLY A 297 -6.35 -21.54 1.71
CA GLY A 297 -5.43 -22.27 2.55
C GLY A 297 -4.31 -21.46 3.11
#